data_a993569941b05b70fad935d4c7c121df
#
_entry.id   a993569941b05b70fad935d4c7c121df
#
_cell.length_a   1.000
_cell.length_b   1.000
_cell.length_c   1.000
_cell.angle_alpha   90.00
_cell.angle_beta   90.00
_cell.angle_gamma   90.00
#
_symmetry.space_group_name_H-M   'P 1'
#
loop_
_entity.id
_entity.type
_entity.pdbx_description
1 polymer ?
#
loop_
_entity_poly.entity_id
_entity_poly.type
_entity_poly.pdbx_seq_one_letter_code
_entity_poly.pdbx_strand_id
1 'polypeptide(L)'
;DNAVLRDPAMAAKISQGVTTVVVGNCGISLAPITDIDPPPPLNLLGGREYFQFATMAAYLAAVTDTRPSVNVAALVGHSTLRAGAMDDLKRGATGDEIAAMREKLAASLDAGAIGLSTGLYYKPAAAADMEEVIALAEILSDRGGIYTTHMRDEANHIIDSLTETQTTAQRANVPVVVSHHKCSQPANWGRSPETLAFIEEARKTTTMGLDAYPYAAGSTVL
;
A
#
# COMPACT_ATOMS: atom_id res chain seq x y z
N ASP A 1 -10.84 -2.70 1.73
CA ASP A 1 -11.42 -1.37 1.96
C ASP A 1 -12.94 -1.42 1.92
N ASN A 2 -13.56 -1.81 0.80
CA ASN A 2 -15.03 -1.83 0.68
C ASN A 2 -15.70 -2.86 1.58
N ALA A 3 -15.02 -3.95 1.95
CA ALA A 3 -15.58 -5.00 2.79
C ALA A 3 -16.05 -4.46 4.15
N VAL A 4 -15.29 -3.56 4.78
CA VAL A 4 -15.68 -2.97 6.08
C VAL A 4 -16.92 -2.08 5.97
N LEU A 5 -17.23 -1.56 4.78
CA LEU A 5 -18.42 -0.76 4.53
C LEU A 5 -19.64 -1.62 4.18
N ARG A 6 -19.41 -2.76 3.47
CA ARG A 6 -20.48 -3.63 2.96
C ARG A 6 -20.94 -4.71 3.93
N ASP A 7 -19.98 -5.24 4.70
CA ASP A 7 -20.20 -6.28 5.70
C ASP A 7 -19.51 -5.89 7.01
N PRO A 8 -20.05 -4.91 7.74
CA PRO A 8 -19.45 -4.43 8.98
C PRO A 8 -19.41 -5.48 10.08
N ALA A 9 -20.18 -6.54 9.99
CA ALA A 9 -20.10 -7.66 10.94
C ALA A 9 -18.73 -8.37 10.86
N MET A 10 -18.05 -8.32 9.71
CA MET A 10 -16.71 -8.89 9.50
C MET A 10 -16.57 -10.32 10.04
N ALA A 11 -17.65 -11.12 9.95
CA ALA A 11 -17.75 -12.45 10.56
C ALA A 11 -16.60 -13.38 10.16
N ALA A 12 -16.17 -13.35 8.89
CA ALA A 12 -15.05 -14.13 8.39
C ALA A 12 -13.70 -13.78 9.04
N LYS A 13 -13.55 -12.58 9.59
CA LYS A 13 -12.36 -12.13 10.31
C LYS A 13 -12.45 -12.44 11.80
N ILE A 14 -13.55 -12.05 12.43
CA ILE A 14 -13.76 -12.27 13.88
C ILE A 14 -13.76 -13.75 14.24
N SER A 15 -14.39 -14.61 13.43
CA SER A 15 -14.39 -16.06 13.68
C SER A 15 -13.00 -16.71 13.71
N GLN A 16 -11.99 -16.02 13.21
CA GLN A 16 -10.59 -16.44 13.23
C GLN A 16 -9.74 -15.64 14.24
N GLY A 17 -10.36 -14.85 15.12
CA GLY A 17 -9.69 -14.07 16.15
C GLY A 17 -9.06 -12.77 15.64
N VAL A 18 -9.33 -12.34 14.41
CA VAL A 18 -8.84 -11.07 13.87
C VAL A 18 -9.69 -9.93 14.44
N THR A 19 -9.08 -9.05 15.22
CA THR A 19 -9.73 -7.91 15.88
C THR A 19 -9.39 -6.57 15.24
N THR A 20 -8.40 -6.53 14.36
CA THR A 20 -7.99 -5.31 13.65
C THR A 20 -7.66 -5.66 12.20
N VAL A 21 -8.12 -4.85 11.26
CA VAL A 21 -7.79 -4.95 9.85
C VAL A 21 -7.09 -3.68 9.36
N VAL A 22 -6.11 -3.85 8.50
CA VAL A 22 -5.46 -2.74 7.79
C VAL A 22 -6.03 -2.70 6.37
N VAL A 23 -6.58 -1.55 5.99
CA VAL A 23 -7.14 -1.30 4.66
C VAL A 23 -6.24 -0.36 3.86
N GLY A 24 -6.39 -0.33 2.53
CA GLY A 24 -5.57 0.53 1.69
C GLY A 24 -4.18 -0.02 1.38
N ASN A 25 -3.95 -1.34 1.52
CA ASN A 25 -2.64 -1.95 1.24
C ASN A 25 -2.41 -2.18 -0.26
N CYS A 26 -1.19 -2.58 -0.63
CA CYS A 26 -0.75 -2.86 -2.01
C CYS A 26 -0.95 -1.70 -3.00
N GLY A 27 -0.91 -0.47 -2.51
CA GLY A 27 -0.99 0.73 -3.35
C GLY A 27 -2.40 1.13 -3.76
N ILE A 28 -3.45 0.48 -3.28
CA ILE A 28 -4.83 0.78 -3.64
C ILE A 28 -5.68 1.10 -2.41
N SER A 29 -6.44 2.20 -2.48
CA SER A 29 -7.36 2.64 -1.43
C SER A 29 -8.60 3.32 -2.02
N LEU A 30 -9.72 3.33 -1.30
CA LEU A 30 -10.95 4.01 -1.72
C LEU A 30 -10.89 5.54 -1.55
N ALA A 31 -9.92 6.04 -0.82
CA ALA A 31 -9.67 7.46 -0.59
C ALA A 31 -8.16 7.76 -0.73
N PRO A 32 -7.79 9.00 -1.09
CA PRO A 32 -8.58 10.18 -1.43
C PRO A 32 -8.82 10.31 -2.94
N ILE A 33 -9.92 9.81 -3.46
CA ILE A 33 -10.26 9.87 -4.89
C ILE A 33 -11.77 9.75 -5.10
N THR A 34 -12.31 10.41 -6.13
CA THR A 34 -13.72 10.30 -6.51
C THR A 34 -13.89 10.21 -8.00
N ASP A 35 -15.05 9.69 -8.42
CA ASP A 35 -15.55 9.74 -9.79
C ASP A 35 -14.63 9.16 -10.87
N ILE A 36 -13.82 8.17 -10.51
CA ILE A 36 -12.97 7.47 -11.47
C ILE A 36 -13.65 6.21 -12.01
N ASP A 37 -13.27 5.85 -13.24
CA ASP A 37 -13.40 4.49 -13.73
C ASP A 37 -12.12 3.74 -13.31
N PRO A 38 -12.19 2.86 -12.27
CA PRO A 38 -10.99 2.39 -11.61
C PRO A 38 -10.17 1.47 -12.51
N PRO A 39 -8.92 1.85 -12.86
CA PRO A 39 -8.06 0.94 -13.61
C PRO A 39 -7.62 -0.25 -12.75
N PRO A 40 -7.28 -1.42 -13.33
CA PRO A 40 -6.62 -2.49 -12.57
C PRO A 40 -5.32 -1.99 -11.92
N PRO A 41 -5.05 -2.30 -10.64
CA PRO A 41 -5.82 -3.17 -9.72
C PRO A 41 -6.87 -2.44 -8.86
N LEU A 42 -7.09 -1.13 -9.03
CA LEU A 42 -8.06 -0.38 -8.21
C LEU A 42 -9.47 -1.00 -8.31
N ASN A 43 -9.82 -1.57 -9.47
CA ASN A 43 -11.10 -2.24 -9.70
C ASN A 43 -11.34 -3.48 -8.81
N LEU A 44 -10.32 -4.00 -8.10
CA LEU A 44 -10.49 -5.01 -7.06
C LEU A 44 -11.28 -4.48 -5.85
N LEU A 45 -11.28 -3.17 -5.65
CA LEU A 45 -12.06 -2.51 -4.59
C LEU A 45 -13.53 -2.30 -4.96
N GLY A 46 -13.90 -2.57 -6.22
CA GLY A 46 -15.25 -2.39 -6.75
C GLY A 46 -15.27 -1.47 -7.97
N GLY A 47 -16.45 -1.18 -8.50
CA GLY A 47 -16.65 -0.23 -9.58
C GLY A 47 -16.65 1.22 -9.11
N ARG A 48 -16.96 2.13 -10.03
CA ARG A 48 -17.00 3.60 -9.79
C ARG A 48 -17.83 3.99 -8.56
N GLU A 49 -18.87 3.25 -8.26
CA GLU A 49 -19.79 3.48 -7.14
C GLU A 49 -19.12 3.41 -5.76
N TYR A 50 -17.94 2.79 -5.65
CA TYR A 50 -17.16 2.72 -4.41
C TYR A 50 -16.14 3.86 -4.26
N PHE A 51 -15.77 4.52 -5.35
CA PHE A 51 -14.80 5.63 -5.35
C PHE A 51 -15.52 6.97 -5.16
N GLN A 52 -15.99 7.21 -3.93
CA GLN A 52 -16.82 8.36 -3.56
C GLN A 52 -16.17 9.27 -2.50
N PHE A 53 -14.95 8.95 -2.09
CA PHE A 53 -14.32 9.62 -0.94
C PHE A 53 -13.21 10.57 -1.40
N ALA A 54 -13.55 11.84 -1.61
CA ALA A 54 -12.58 12.87 -2.01
C ALA A 54 -11.46 13.06 -0.97
N THR A 55 -11.72 12.70 0.28
CA THR A 55 -10.76 12.80 1.39
C THR A 55 -10.74 11.53 2.24
N MET A 56 -9.62 11.27 2.89
CA MET A 56 -9.50 10.18 3.87
C MET A 56 -10.43 10.41 5.07
N ALA A 57 -10.63 11.67 5.49
CA ALA A 57 -11.58 12.01 6.55
C ALA A 57 -13.01 11.53 6.24
N ALA A 58 -13.47 11.73 4.99
CA ALA A 58 -14.80 11.27 4.56
C ALA A 58 -14.90 9.74 4.59
N TYR A 59 -13.85 9.03 4.15
CA TYR A 59 -13.81 7.56 4.21
C TYR A 59 -13.83 7.04 5.64
N LEU A 60 -13.00 7.59 6.53
CA LEU A 60 -12.95 7.19 7.94
C LEU A 60 -14.25 7.48 8.69
N ALA A 61 -14.93 8.60 8.36
CA ALA A 61 -16.26 8.89 8.88
C ALA A 61 -17.27 7.82 8.44
N ALA A 62 -17.29 7.46 7.14
CA ALA A 62 -18.17 6.42 6.64
C ALA A 62 -17.90 5.06 7.31
N VAL A 63 -16.62 4.69 7.51
CA VAL A 63 -16.25 3.47 8.26
C VAL A 63 -16.78 3.54 9.70
N THR A 64 -16.62 4.68 10.38
CA THR A 64 -17.10 4.87 11.75
C THR A 64 -18.63 4.72 11.84
N ASP A 65 -19.36 5.25 10.87
CA ASP A 65 -20.83 5.18 10.83
C ASP A 65 -21.33 3.74 10.62
N THR A 66 -20.59 2.88 9.90
CA THR A 66 -20.97 1.47 9.73
C THR A 66 -20.74 0.64 10.99
N ARG A 67 -19.96 1.12 11.96
CA ARG A 67 -19.63 0.44 13.23
C ARG A 67 -19.13 -0.99 13.01
N PRO A 68 -18.02 -1.17 12.28
CA PRO A 68 -17.51 -2.51 12.02
C PRO A 68 -17.15 -3.22 13.32
N SER A 69 -17.34 -4.54 13.35
CA SER A 69 -17.01 -5.37 14.51
C SER A 69 -15.50 -5.56 14.75
N VAL A 70 -14.66 -4.98 13.91
CA VAL A 70 -13.19 -4.96 14.01
C VAL A 70 -12.69 -3.53 14.05
N ASN A 71 -11.52 -3.32 14.63
CA ASN A 71 -10.81 -2.05 14.47
C ASN A 71 -10.30 -1.92 13.03
N VAL A 72 -10.27 -0.70 12.51
CA VAL A 72 -9.82 -0.41 11.14
C VAL A 72 -8.71 0.62 11.19
N ALA A 73 -7.58 0.30 10.58
CA ALA A 73 -6.48 1.23 10.31
C ALA A 73 -6.36 1.42 8.80
N ALA A 74 -6.23 2.65 8.32
CA ALA A 74 -6.24 2.96 6.90
C ALA A 74 -4.87 3.44 6.41
N LEU A 75 -4.41 2.86 5.30
CA LEU A 75 -3.28 3.34 4.51
C LEU A 75 -3.79 4.12 3.30
N VAL A 76 -2.96 5.00 2.78
CA VAL A 76 -3.19 5.69 1.51
C VAL A 76 -2.47 4.93 0.40
N GLY A 77 -3.21 4.56 -0.64
CA GLY A 77 -2.64 3.84 -1.79
C GLY A 77 -1.92 4.77 -2.76
N HIS A 78 -0.67 4.47 -3.09
CA HIS A 78 0.12 5.21 -4.08
C HIS A 78 -0.53 5.19 -5.49
N SER A 79 -1.01 4.02 -5.95
CA SER A 79 -1.73 3.91 -7.23
C SER A 79 -3.02 4.76 -7.23
N THR A 80 -3.67 4.88 -6.07
CA THR A 80 -4.85 5.76 -5.90
C THR A 80 -4.46 7.23 -6.01
N LEU A 81 -3.35 7.64 -5.39
CA LEU A 81 -2.84 9.01 -5.51
C LEU A 81 -2.46 9.34 -6.96
N ARG A 82 -1.73 8.43 -7.64
CA ARG A 82 -1.37 8.59 -9.06
C ARG A 82 -2.60 8.71 -9.94
N ALA A 83 -3.59 7.82 -9.78
CA ALA A 83 -4.83 7.86 -10.56
C ALA A 83 -5.63 9.16 -10.36
N GLY A 84 -5.49 9.80 -9.21
CA GLY A 84 -6.14 11.08 -8.91
C GLY A 84 -5.33 12.33 -9.25
N ALA A 85 -4.06 12.18 -9.66
CA ALA A 85 -3.17 13.31 -9.95
C ALA A 85 -2.62 13.31 -11.38
N MET A 86 -2.72 12.20 -12.11
CA MET A 86 -2.07 12.01 -13.41
C MET A 86 -3.07 11.56 -14.47
N ASP A 87 -2.91 12.06 -15.69
CA ASP A 87 -3.69 11.64 -16.87
C ASP A 87 -3.09 10.40 -17.56
N ASP A 88 -1.77 10.19 -17.45
CA ASP A 88 -1.06 9.04 -18.00
C ASP A 88 -0.23 8.34 -16.93
N LEU A 89 -0.67 7.13 -16.56
CA LEU A 89 -0.03 6.29 -15.54
C LEU A 89 1.16 5.46 -16.06
N LYS A 90 1.48 5.56 -17.37
CA LYS A 90 2.57 4.77 -17.99
C LYS A 90 3.93 5.47 -17.92
N ARG A 91 4.01 6.62 -17.31
CA ARG A 91 5.23 7.42 -17.11
C ARG A 91 5.46 7.72 -15.63
N GLY A 92 6.65 8.18 -15.28
CA GLY A 92 6.93 8.80 -13.98
C GLY A 92 6.11 10.08 -13.79
N ALA A 93 5.82 10.43 -12.55
CA ALA A 93 5.12 11.66 -12.21
C ALA A 93 6.03 12.87 -12.40
N THR A 94 5.45 13.99 -12.83
CA THR A 94 6.13 15.30 -12.83
C THR A 94 6.25 15.85 -11.41
N GLY A 95 7.09 16.88 -11.24
CA GLY A 95 7.23 17.55 -9.94
C GLY A 95 5.91 18.11 -9.40
N ASP A 96 5.06 18.65 -10.26
CA ASP A 96 3.75 19.19 -9.88
C ASP A 96 2.78 18.08 -9.48
N GLU A 97 2.80 16.93 -10.18
CA GLU A 97 1.98 15.75 -9.84
C GLU A 97 2.45 15.15 -8.51
N ILE A 98 3.77 15.06 -8.27
CA ILE A 98 4.32 14.64 -6.98
C ILE A 98 3.87 15.60 -5.88
N ALA A 99 3.93 16.90 -6.09
CA ALA A 99 3.49 17.88 -5.12
C ALA A 99 1.99 17.73 -4.78
N ALA A 100 1.14 17.51 -5.78
CA ALA A 100 -0.29 17.25 -5.58
C ALA A 100 -0.55 15.95 -4.81
N MET A 101 0.19 14.88 -5.11
CA MET A 101 0.12 13.61 -4.36
C MET A 101 0.58 13.78 -2.91
N ARG A 102 1.65 14.55 -2.68
CA ARG A 102 2.18 14.87 -1.34
C ARG A 102 1.17 15.63 -0.49
N GLU A 103 0.48 16.60 -1.07
CA GLU A 103 -0.58 17.36 -0.38
C GLU A 103 -1.74 16.44 0.06
N LYS A 104 -2.24 15.61 -0.86
CA LYS A 104 -3.30 14.65 -0.56
C LYS A 104 -2.89 13.63 0.50
N LEU A 105 -1.65 13.13 0.44
CA LEU A 105 -1.12 12.21 1.43
C LEU A 105 -1.01 12.88 2.81
N ALA A 106 -0.45 14.07 2.89
CA ALA A 106 -0.33 14.83 4.14
C ALA A 106 -1.70 15.05 4.79
N ALA A 107 -2.68 15.55 4.02
CA ALA A 107 -4.04 15.75 4.51
C ALA A 107 -4.70 14.43 4.97
N SER A 108 -4.38 13.30 4.31
CA SER A 108 -4.89 11.99 4.70
C SER A 108 -4.29 11.49 6.02
N LEU A 109 -3.00 11.71 6.24
CA LEU A 109 -2.32 11.38 7.50
C LEU A 109 -2.85 12.26 8.65
N ASP A 110 -3.02 13.54 8.40
CA ASP A 110 -3.59 14.48 9.38
C ASP A 110 -5.05 14.12 9.75
N ALA A 111 -5.76 13.43 8.84
CA ALA A 111 -7.11 12.91 9.08
C ALA A 111 -7.14 11.55 9.81
N GLY A 112 -5.99 10.89 10.04
CA GLY A 112 -5.89 9.64 10.79
C GLY A 112 -5.50 8.42 9.97
N ALA A 113 -5.08 8.58 8.70
CA ALA A 113 -4.40 7.49 8.00
C ALA A 113 -3.07 7.16 8.69
N ILE A 114 -2.72 5.87 8.73
CA ILE A 114 -1.51 5.40 9.43
C ILE A 114 -0.26 5.35 8.55
N GLY A 115 -0.38 5.60 7.24
CA GLY A 115 0.77 5.53 6.35
C GLY A 115 0.43 5.47 4.88
N LEU A 116 1.46 5.16 4.09
CA LEU A 116 1.43 5.00 2.63
C LEU A 116 1.64 3.54 2.26
N SER A 117 0.89 3.05 1.28
CA SER A 117 1.15 1.76 0.66
C SER A 117 1.53 1.90 -0.82
N THR A 118 2.44 1.07 -1.30
CA THR A 118 2.75 0.96 -2.72
C THR A 118 2.45 -0.43 -3.27
N GLY A 119 2.21 -0.49 -4.58
CA GLY A 119 2.10 -1.73 -5.34
C GLY A 119 2.88 -1.57 -6.65
N LEU A 120 4.21 -1.57 -6.56
CA LEU A 120 5.11 -1.21 -7.64
C LEU A 120 5.15 -2.23 -8.79
N TYR A 121 4.63 -3.43 -8.56
CA TYR A 121 4.40 -4.43 -9.60
C TYR A 121 3.28 -4.03 -10.58
N TYR A 122 2.27 -3.29 -10.11
CA TYR A 122 1.06 -3.02 -10.89
C TYR A 122 1.20 -1.80 -11.80
N LYS A 123 0.59 -1.88 -12.98
CA LYS A 123 0.68 -0.85 -14.04
C LYS A 123 0.52 0.60 -13.56
N PRO A 124 -0.42 0.96 -12.68
CA PRO A 124 -0.55 2.35 -12.25
C PRO A 124 0.67 2.90 -11.53
N ALA A 125 1.49 2.04 -10.89
CA ALA A 125 2.67 2.43 -10.14
C ALA A 125 3.99 1.89 -10.72
N ALA A 126 3.96 0.98 -11.69
CA ALA A 126 5.16 0.34 -12.23
C ALA A 126 6.14 1.33 -12.91
N ALA A 127 5.62 2.44 -13.44
CA ALA A 127 6.42 3.50 -14.06
C ALA A 127 6.96 4.53 -13.06
N ALA A 128 6.57 4.44 -11.78
CA ALA A 128 7.14 5.27 -10.74
C ALA A 128 8.60 4.88 -10.49
N ASP A 129 9.50 5.83 -10.46
CA ASP A 129 10.87 5.61 -10.01
C ASP A 129 10.97 5.68 -8.48
N MET A 130 12.13 5.34 -7.97
CA MET A 130 12.38 5.32 -6.52
C MET A 130 12.30 6.74 -5.93
N GLU A 131 12.66 7.78 -6.67
CA GLU A 131 12.63 9.17 -6.21
C GLU A 131 11.19 9.65 -5.96
N GLU A 132 10.26 9.27 -6.84
CA GLU A 132 8.83 9.56 -6.63
C GLU A 132 8.33 8.91 -5.33
N VAL A 133 8.68 7.64 -5.08
CA VAL A 133 8.26 6.92 -3.87
C VAL A 133 8.88 7.52 -2.61
N ILE A 134 10.17 7.88 -2.66
CA ILE A 134 10.87 8.54 -1.54
C ILE A 134 10.21 9.87 -1.22
N ALA A 135 9.97 10.70 -2.24
CA ALA A 135 9.34 12.00 -2.06
C ALA A 135 7.97 11.92 -1.35
N LEU A 136 7.20 10.86 -1.61
CA LEU A 136 5.96 10.61 -0.88
C LEU A 136 6.22 10.07 0.54
N ALA A 137 7.13 9.11 0.68
CA ALA A 137 7.42 8.48 1.96
C ALA A 137 8.00 9.46 3.00
N GLU A 138 8.76 10.47 2.59
CA GLU A 138 9.30 11.52 3.47
C GLU A 138 8.21 12.20 4.32
N ILE A 139 6.97 12.35 3.79
CA ILE A 139 5.86 12.97 4.52
C ILE A 139 5.48 12.17 5.77
N LEU A 140 5.75 10.86 5.78
CA LEU A 140 5.43 9.97 6.89
C LEU A 140 6.33 10.21 8.10
N SER A 141 7.58 10.62 7.89
CA SER A 141 8.60 10.75 8.95
C SER A 141 8.14 11.64 10.08
N ASP A 142 7.69 12.86 9.75
CA ASP A 142 7.26 13.85 10.75
C ASP A 142 5.90 13.55 11.38
N ARG A 143 5.17 12.57 10.82
CA ARG A 143 3.81 12.19 11.26
C ARG A 143 3.76 10.82 11.93
N GLY A 144 4.93 10.17 12.10
CA GLY A 144 4.99 8.83 12.70
C GLY A 144 4.29 7.76 11.84
N GLY A 145 4.20 7.98 10.53
CA GLY A 145 3.54 7.07 9.61
C GLY A 145 4.41 5.87 9.23
N ILE A 146 3.79 4.85 8.64
CA ILE A 146 4.44 3.62 8.16
C ILE A 146 4.37 3.53 6.63
N TYR A 147 5.45 3.04 6.02
CA TYR A 147 5.48 2.66 4.62
C TYR A 147 5.21 1.15 4.48
N THR A 148 4.30 0.73 3.61
CA THR A 148 4.09 -0.67 3.26
C THR A 148 4.25 -0.86 1.76
N THR A 149 4.75 -2.01 1.32
CA THR A 149 4.98 -2.22 -0.11
C THR A 149 4.68 -3.64 -0.57
N HIS A 150 3.85 -3.75 -1.61
CA HIS A 150 3.94 -4.82 -2.58
C HIS A 150 5.09 -4.46 -3.51
N MET A 151 6.20 -5.18 -3.39
CA MET A 151 7.45 -4.86 -4.07
C MET A 151 7.31 -4.91 -5.61
N ARG A 152 8.27 -4.33 -6.29
CA ARG A 152 8.31 -4.26 -7.75
C ARG A 152 8.45 -5.64 -8.40
N ASP A 153 9.25 -6.51 -7.81
CA ASP A 153 9.45 -7.90 -8.25
C ASP A 153 9.58 -8.81 -7.04
N GLU A 154 8.78 -9.87 -6.99
CA GLU A 154 8.81 -10.89 -5.95
C GLU A 154 9.37 -12.21 -6.48
N ALA A 155 10.00 -12.20 -7.67
CA ALA A 155 10.54 -13.34 -8.36
C ALA A 155 12.07 -13.20 -8.58
N ASN A 156 12.49 -13.06 -9.82
CA ASN A 156 13.92 -13.11 -10.19
C ASN A 156 14.74 -11.95 -9.60
N HIS A 157 14.13 -10.76 -9.47
CA HIS A 157 14.76 -9.54 -8.98
C HIS A 157 14.32 -9.18 -7.53
N ILE A 158 13.97 -10.20 -6.73
CA ILE A 158 13.46 -9.98 -5.37
C ILE A 158 14.47 -9.26 -4.47
N ILE A 159 15.77 -9.53 -4.60
CA ILE A 159 16.81 -8.85 -3.81
C ILE A 159 16.95 -7.37 -4.23
N ASP A 160 16.84 -7.08 -5.53
CA ASP A 160 16.83 -5.68 -6.02
C ASP A 160 15.63 -4.92 -5.45
N SER A 161 14.46 -5.57 -5.41
CA SER A 161 13.23 -4.99 -4.82
C SER A 161 13.32 -4.81 -3.31
N LEU A 162 13.96 -5.71 -2.58
CA LEU A 162 14.25 -5.54 -1.15
C LEU A 162 15.22 -4.38 -0.92
N THR A 163 16.22 -4.23 -1.79
CA THR A 163 17.18 -3.12 -1.75
C THR A 163 16.49 -1.78 -2.02
N GLU A 164 15.62 -1.71 -3.03
CA GLU A 164 14.79 -0.54 -3.32
C GLU A 164 13.93 -0.17 -2.10
N THR A 165 13.29 -1.16 -1.48
CA THR A 165 12.44 -0.98 -0.29
C THR A 165 13.23 -0.44 0.90
N GLN A 166 14.40 -1.03 1.20
CA GLN A 166 15.27 -0.58 2.28
C GLN A 166 15.78 0.84 2.03
N THR A 167 16.25 1.12 0.80
CA THR A 167 16.77 2.44 0.41
C THR A 167 15.71 3.51 0.55
N THR A 168 14.49 3.23 0.09
CA THR A 168 13.34 4.12 0.24
C THR A 168 13.07 4.43 1.72
N ALA A 169 12.98 3.40 2.56
CA ALA A 169 12.72 3.57 3.98
C ALA A 169 13.83 4.34 4.71
N GLN A 170 15.08 4.07 4.38
CA GLN A 170 16.24 4.78 4.96
C GLN A 170 16.26 6.24 4.57
N ARG A 171 16.11 6.56 3.27
CA ARG A 171 16.16 7.93 2.77
C ARG A 171 14.99 8.75 3.28
N ALA A 172 13.80 8.15 3.36
CA ALA A 172 12.61 8.80 3.92
C ALA A 172 12.59 8.80 5.47
N ASN A 173 13.49 8.07 6.13
CA ASN A 173 13.54 7.90 7.59
C ASN A 173 12.19 7.40 8.16
N VAL A 174 11.67 6.30 7.63
CA VAL A 174 10.37 5.73 8.01
C VAL A 174 10.46 4.23 8.26
N PRO A 175 9.64 3.66 9.16
CA PRO A 175 9.49 2.22 9.26
C PRO A 175 8.82 1.65 8.01
N VAL A 176 9.23 0.43 7.61
CA VAL A 176 8.68 -0.24 6.43
C VAL A 176 8.23 -1.67 6.71
N VAL A 177 7.14 -2.09 6.08
CA VAL A 177 6.67 -3.47 6.03
C VAL A 177 6.64 -3.97 4.60
N VAL A 178 7.35 -5.06 4.34
CA VAL A 178 7.21 -5.82 3.09
C VAL A 178 5.94 -6.65 3.18
N SER A 179 4.93 -6.29 2.39
CA SER A 179 3.64 -6.96 2.40
C SER A 179 3.73 -8.34 1.75
N HIS A 180 3.02 -9.33 2.32
CA HIS A 180 2.84 -10.69 1.78
C HIS A 180 4.13 -11.28 1.17
N HIS A 181 5.26 -11.16 1.89
CA HIS A 181 6.57 -11.59 1.42
C HIS A 181 6.55 -13.04 0.93
N LYS A 182 7.06 -13.27 -0.26
CA LYS A 182 7.21 -14.58 -0.89
C LYS A 182 8.26 -14.55 -1.99
N CYS A 183 8.79 -15.72 -2.34
CA CYS A 183 9.61 -15.90 -3.53
C CYS A 183 8.74 -16.55 -4.61
N SER A 184 8.20 -15.73 -5.51
CA SER A 184 7.25 -16.13 -6.54
C SER A 184 7.93 -16.88 -7.68
N GLN A 185 7.17 -17.73 -8.38
CA GLN A 185 7.55 -18.58 -9.50
C GLN A 185 8.47 -19.76 -9.11
N PRO A 186 8.33 -20.93 -9.77
CA PRO A 186 9.07 -22.15 -9.41
C PRO A 186 10.58 -22.00 -9.37
N ALA A 187 11.16 -21.17 -10.27
CA ALA A 187 12.60 -20.92 -10.32
C ALA A 187 13.16 -20.24 -9.06
N ASN A 188 12.30 -19.62 -8.26
CA ASN A 188 12.67 -18.88 -7.05
C ASN A 188 12.29 -19.61 -5.75
N TRP A 189 11.68 -20.80 -5.85
CA TRP A 189 11.33 -21.57 -4.66
C TRP A 189 12.59 -21.95 -3.88
N GLY A 190 12.51 -21.84 -2.57
CA GLY A 190 13.65 -22.11 -1.69
C GLY A 190 14.57 -20.91 -1.44
N ARG A 191 14.35 -19.75 -2.05
CA ARG A 191 15.14 -18.53 -1.81
C ARG A 191 14.78 -17.78 -0.52
N SER A 192 13.75 -18.19 0.21
CA SER A 192 13.35 -17.53 1.47
C SER A 192 14.49 -17.39 2.50
N PRO A 193 15.44 -18.33 2.67
CA PRO A 193 16.58 -18.10 3.56
C PRO A 193 17.45 -16.91 3.13
N GLU A 194 17.66 -16.71 1.81
CA GLU A 194 18.40 -15.59 1.25
C GLU A 194 17.69 -14.25 1.54
N THR A 195 16.40 -14.18 1.26
CA THR A 195 15.62 -12.95 1.46
C THR A 195 15.44 -12.60 2.93
N LEU A 196 15.26 -13.60 3.80
CA LEU A 196 15.19 -13.38 5.25
C LEU A 196 16.54 -12.93 5.82
N ALA A 197 17.66 -13.49 5.35
CA ALA A 197 19.00 -13.03 5.75
C ALA A 197 19.23 -11.56 5.33
N PHE A 198 18.77 -11.15 4.14
CA PHE A 198 18.79 -9.75 3.71
C PHE A 198 18.02 -8.85 4.68
N ILE A 199 16.77 -9.24 5.01
CA ILE A 199 15.91 -8.47 5.90
C ILE A 199 16.51 -8.37 7.30
N GLU A 200 17.09 -9.45 7.85
CA GLU A 200 17.77 -9.43 9.15
C GLU A 200 18.98 -8.47 9.15
N GLU A 201 19.73 -8.41 8.07
CA GLU A 201 20.84 -7.46 7.95
C GLU A 201 20.31 -6.01 7.84
N ALA A 202 19.27 -5.79 7.00
CA ALA A 202 18.62 -4.49 6.82
C ALA A 202 18.08 -3.93 8.15
N ARG A 203 17.56 -4.79 9.02
CA ARG A 203 17.03 -4.41 10.35
C ARG A 203 18.05 -3.79 11.30
N LYS A 204 19.33 -3.93 11.02
CA LYS A 204 20.37 -3.25 11.82
C LYS A 204 20.38 -1.74 11.65
N THR A 205 19.86 -1.25 10.53
CA THR A 205 19.87 0.17 10.14
C THR A 205 18.50 0.74 9.78
N THR A 206 17.49 -0.11 9.61
CA THR A 206 16.15 0.26 9.16
C THR A 206 15.11 -0.46 10.01
N THR A 207 14.10 0.23 10.50
CA THR A 207 12.93 -0.43 11.11
C THR A 207 12.13 -1.12 10.00
N MET A 208 12.40 -2.41 9.80
CA MET A 208 11.84 -3.21 8.70
C MET A 208 11.15 -4.45 9.22
N GLY A 209 9.91 -4.68 8.77
CA GLY A 209 9.12 -5.86 9.03
C GLY A 209 8.64 -6.51 7.74
N LEU A 210 8.01 -7.67 7.88
CA LEU A 210 7.29 -8.33 6.79
C LEU A 210 6.04 -9.01 7.33
N ASP A 211 5.09 -9.25 6.46
CA ASP A 211 3.99 -10.19 6.69
C ASP A 211 3.98 -11.28 5.61
N ALA A 212 3.28 -12.38 5.89
CA ALA A 212 3.10 -13.47 4.95
C ALA A 212 1.73 -14.12 5.17
N TYR A 213 1.14 -14.67 4.12
CA TYR A 213 -0.09 -15.45 4.23
C TYR A 213 0.21 -16.96 4.27
N PRO A 214 -0.61 -17.77 4.95
CA PRO A 214 -0.33 -19.19 5.17
C PRO A 214 -0.83 -20.08 4.02
N TYR A 215 -0.63 -19.68 2.76
CA TYR A 215 -1.10 -20.42 1.58
C TYR A 215 0.05 -20.65 0.61
N ALA A 216 0.04 -21.83 -0.06
CA ALA A 216 1.01 -22.18 -1.10
C ALA A 216 0.60 -21.66 -2.50
N ALA A 217 -0.32 -20.70 -2.55
CA ALA A 217 -0.81 -20.09 -3.80
C ALA A 217 -0.95 -18.59 -3.62
N GLY A 218 -0.66 -17.84 -4.69
CA GLY A 218 -0.91 -16.39 -4.78
C GLY A 218 -2.18 -16.10 -5.58
N SER A 219 -2.82 -14.97 -5.28
CA SER A 219 -3.93 -14.43 -6.07
C SER A 219 -3.62 -12.98 -6.40
N THR A 220 -3.67 -12.63 -7.69
CA THR A 220 -3.41 -11.28 -8.17
C THR A 220 -4.20 -11.00 -9.45
N VAL A 221 -4.20 -9.75 -9.91
CA VAL A 221 -4.69 -9.36 -11.25
C VAL A 221 -3.66 -9.69 -12.32
N LEU A 222 -4.14 -10.02 -13.51
CA LEU A 222 -3.33 -10.28 -14.69
C LEU A 222 -3.15 -9.01 -15.54
#